data_5a92fd917aedff8e796ea473df78eb78
#
_entry.id   5a92fd917aedff8e796ea473df78eb78
#
_cell.length_a   1.000
_cell.length_b   1.000
_cell.length_c   1.000
_cell.angle_alpha   90.00
_cell.angle_beta   90.00
_cell.angle_gamma   90.00
#
_symmetry.space_group_name_H-M   'P 1'
#
loop_
_entity.id
_entity.type
_entity.pdbx_description
1 polymer ?
#
loop_
_entity_poly.entity_id
_entity_poly.type
_entity_poly.pdbx_seq_one_letter_code
_entity_poly.pdbx_strand_id
1 'polypeptide(L)'
;MTGQPGQRCAWPGCRVTARHGRLMCGRDWYRLPADLRARIWEHYRPGQNALTCSPEYRDALRDVLAYARWINAEAEQQAKREAQAGRDQGALW
;
A
#
# COMPACT_ATOMS: atom_id res chain seq x y z
N MET A 1 25.55 7.11 14.79
CA MET A 1 24.26 6.69 14.25
C MET A 1 23.45 7.89 13.87
N THR A 2 23.06 7.92 12.73
CA THR A 2 22.49 9.12 12.25
C THR A 2 21.12 8.86 11.69
N GLY A 3 20.24 9.76 11.92
CA GLY A 3 18.91 9.70 11.41
C GLY A 3 18.06 8.63 12.04
N GLN A 4 16.79 8.79 11.96
CA GLN A 4 15.84 7.79 12.41
C GLN A 4 15.63 6.77 11.31
N PRO A 5 15.45 5.50 11.66
CA PRO A 5 15.12 4.51 10.67
C PRO A 5 13.76 4.86 10.03
N GLY A 6 13.62 4.55 8.76
CA GLY A 6 12.35 4.71 8.10
C GLY A 6 11.32 3.76 8.68
N GLN A 7 10.07 4.04 8.42
CA GLN A 7 8.97 3.18 8.83
C GLN A 7 8.76 2.09 7.78
N ARG A 8 8.18 0.98 8.23
CA ARG A 8 7.75 -0.03 7.28
C ARG A 8 6.71 0.58 6.35
N CYS A 9 6.80 0.25 5.07
CA CYS A 9 5.81 0.67 4.09
C CYS A 9 4.41 0.28 4.57
N ALA A 10 3.47 1.21 4.46
CA ALA A 10 2.11 0.99 4.94
C ALA A 10 1.30 0.05 4.05
N TRP A 11 1.77 -0.26 2.85
CA TRP A 11 1.07 -1.20 1.96
C TRP A 11 1.02 -2.58 2.61
N PRO A 12 -0.17 -3.16 2.79
CA PRO A 12 -0.28 -4.47 3.45
C PRO A 12 0.55 -5.52 2.74
N GLY A 13 1.39 -6.21 3.50
CA GLY A 13 2.27 -7.24 2.96
C GLY A 13 3.60 -6.76 2.41
N CYS A 14 3.79 -5.46 2.28
CA CYS A 14 5.07 -4.92 1.82
C CYS A 14 6.06 -4.88 2.99
N ARG A 15 7.26 -5.40 2.76
CA ARG A 15 8.31 -5.45 3.78
C ARG A 15 9.38 -4.40 3.57
N VAL A 16 9.25 -3.60 2.54
CA VAL A 16 10.22 -2.56 2.23
C VAL A 16 10.09 -1.45 3.26
N THR A 17 11.21 -0.86 3.66
CA THR A 17 11.23 0.27 4.57
C THR A 17 11.03 1.54 3.76
N ALA A 18 9.99 2.30 4.08
CA ALA A 18 9.77 3.61 3.48
C ALA A 18 10.75 4.62 4.07
N ARG A 19 11.12 5.62 3.28
CA ARG A 19 12.00 6.67 3.78
C ARG A 19 11.34 7.40 4.94
N HIS A 20 12.17 7.94 5.83
CA HIS A 20 11.69 8.76 6.94
C HIS A 20 10.76 9.86 6.43
N GLY A 21 9.61 9.99 7.08
CA GLY A 21 8.61 10.98 6.66
C GLY A 21 7.72 10.54 5.52
N ARG A 22 7.90 9.33 5.00
CA ARG A 22 7.07 8.80 3.92
C ARG A 22 6.16 7.70 4.43
N LEU A 23 4.95 7.66 3.91
CA LEU A 23 3.97 6.65 4.30
C LEU A 23 4.31 5.29 3.68
N MET A 24 4.73 5.28 2.43
CA MET A 24 4.97 4.07 1.65
C MET A 24 6.27 4.18 0.89
N CYS A 25 6.80 3.03 0.45
CA CYS A 25 7.90 3.05 -0.50
C CYS A 25 7.42 3.63 -1.83
N GLY A 26 8.38 4.13 -2.63
CA GLY A 26 8.04 4.81 -3.87
C GLY A 26 7.20 3.96 -4.82
N ARG A 27 7.54 2.66 -4.93
CA ARG A 27 6.81 1.76 -5.81
C ARG A 27 5.34 1.67 -5.41
N ASP A 28 5.06 1.47 -4.13
CA ASP A 28 3.69 1.29 -3.67
C ASP A 28 2.93 2.61 -3.68
N TRP A 29 3.62 3.71 -3.40
CA TRP A 29 3.00 5.04 -3.48
C TRP A 29 2.42 5.31 -4.86
N TYR A 30 3.18 4.98 -5.90
CA TYR A 30 2.73 5.22 -7.27
C TYR A 30 1.74 4.18 -7.78
N ARG A 31 1.48 3.12 -7.02
CA ARG A 31 0.38 2.20 -7.33
C ARG A 31 -0.97 2.77 -6.94
N LEU A 32 -0.99 3.77 -6.07
CA LEU A 32 -2.25 4.39 -5.67
C LEU A 32 -2.78 5.30 -6.78
N PRO A 33 -4.12 5.38 -6.92
CA PRO A 33 -4.71 6.39 -7.81
C PRO A 33 -4.30 7.80 -7.39
N ALA A 34 -4.26 8.71 -8.36
CA ALA A 34 -3.81 10.08 -8.12
C ALA A 34 -4.69 10.80 -7.10
N ASP A 35 -6.00 10.53 -7.10
CA ASP A 35 -6.91 11.17 -6.16
C ASP A 35 -6.66 10.73 -4.72
N LEU A 36 -6.32 9.47 -4.49
CA LEU A 36 -5.97 9.00 -3.15
C LEU A 36 -4.65 9.60 -2.69
N ARG A 37 -3.67 9.69 -3.58
CA ARG A 37 -2.40 10.33 -3.25
C ARG A 37 -2.60 11.80 -2.88
N ALA A 38 -3.46 12.50 -3.64
CA ALA A 38 -3.75 13.90 -3.37
C ALA A 38 -4.41 14.08 -2.00
N ARG A 39 -5.33 13.20 -1.63
CA ARG A 39 -5.99 13.28 -0.31
C ARG A 39 -4.97 13.11 0.82
N ILE A 40 -4.04 12.18 0.68
CA ILE A 40 -3.00 12.00 1.69
C ILE A 40 -2.16 13.27 1.82
N TRP A 41 -1.72 13.84 0.70
CA TRP A 41 -0.92 15.06 0.72
C TRP A 41 -1.67 16.24 1.31
N GLU A 42 -2.96 16.34 1.01
CA GLU A 42 -3.77 17.46 1.50
C GLU A 42 -3.81 17.51 3.01
N HIS A 43 -3.86 16.36 3.66
CA HIS A 43 -4.03 16.30 5.12
C HIS A 43 -2.76 15.89 5.87
N TYR A 44 -1.70 15.57 5.16
CA TYR A 44 -0.44 15.20 5.79
C TYR A 44 0.22 16.42 6.41
N ARG A 45 0.72 16.23 7.63
CA ARG A 45 1.49 17.25 8.33
C ARG A 45 2.74 16.62 8.90
N PRO A 46 3.93 17.26 8.72
CA PRO A 46 5.17 16.73 9.28
C PRO A 46 5.07 16.53 10.79
N GLY A 47 5.66 15.45 11.28
CA GLY A 47 5.67 15.17 12.70
C GLY A 47 4.40 14.59 13.27
N GLN A 48 3.36 14.40 12.47
CA GLN A 48 2.12 13.81 12.95
C GLN A 48 2.30 12.32 13.23
N ASN A 49 1.47 11.81 14.15
CA ASN A 49 1.43 10.39 14.45
C ASN A 49 -0.04 9.97 14.61
N ALA A 50 -0.27 8.73 15.03
CA ALA A 50 -1.62 8.20 15.16
C ALA A 50 -2.49 9.00 16.14
N LEU A 51 -1.87 9.67 17.11
CA LEU A 51 -2.60 10.45 18.11
C LEU A 51 -2.84 11.89 17.67
N THR A 52 -1.98 12.43 16.81
CA THR A 52 -2.00 13.85 16.46
C THR A 52 -2.51 14.12 15.05
N CYS A 53 -2.67 13.10 14.22
CA CYS A 53 -3.16 13.31 12.86
C CYS A 53 -4.65 13.70 12.89
N SER A 54 -5.08 14.42 11.85
CA SER A 54 -6.46 14.85 11.74
C SER A 54 -7.37 13.68 11.39
N PRO A 55 -8.67 13.78 11.71
CA PRO A 55 -9.64 12.77 11.28
C PRO A 55 -9.67 12.60 9.76
N GLU A 56 -9.48 13.69 9.01
CA GLU A 56 -9.46 13.65 7.56
C GLU A 56 -8.28 12.81 7.05
N TYR A 57 -7.13 12.93 7.70
CA TYR A 57 -5.97 12.10 7.35
C TYR A 57 -6.24 10.62 7.65
N ARG A 58 -6.86 10.33 8.79
CA ARG A 58 -7.23 8.96 9.13
C ARG A 58 -8.18 8.35 8.12
N ASP A 59 -9.17 9.13 7.68
CA ASP A 59 -10.12 8.67 6.68
C ASP A 59 -9.43 8.41 5.35
N ALA A 60 -8.54 9.30 4.93
CA ALA A 60 -7.77 9.12 3.71
C ALA A 60 -6.89 7.87 3.81
N LEU A 61 -6.25 7.67 4.94
CA LEU A 61 -5.40 6.50 5.16
C LEU A 61 -6.22 5.22 5.13
N ARG A 62 -7.40 5.23 5.75
CA ARG A 62 -8.29 4.07 5.72
C ARG A 62 -8.66 3.70 4.29
N ASP A 63 -8.99 4.69 3.48
CA ASP A 63 -9.35 4.44 2.09
C ASP A 63 -8.17 3.93 1.27
N VAL A 64 -6.99 4.46 1.53
CA VAL A 64 -5.75 3.99 0.89
C VAL A 64 -5.49 2.53 1.24
N LEU A 65 -5.62 2.18 2.51
CA LEU A 65 -5.38 0.80 2.94
C LEU A 65 -6.43 -0.16 2.39
N ALA A 66 -7.68 0.29 2.30
CA ALA A 66 -8.74 -0.52 1.69
C ALA A 66 -8.45 -0.79 0.22
N TYR A 67 -8.00 0.23 -0.50
CA TYR A 67 -7.60 0.07 -1.89
C TYR A 67 -6.44 -0.91 -2.02
N ALA A 68 -5.42 -0.79 -1.17
CA ALA A 68 -4.27 -1.67 -1.22
C ALA A 68 -4.65 -3.13 -0.95
N ARG A 69 -5.54 -3.37 0.00
CA ARG A 69 -6.04 -4.71 0.28
C ARG A 69 -6.81 -5.29 -0.89
N TRP A 70 -7.61 -4.44 -1.53
CA TRP A 70 -8.36 -4.88 -2.72
C TRP A 70 -7.41 -5.27 -3.85
N ILE A 71 -6.38 -4.44 -4.12
CA ILE A 71 -5.39 -4.76 -5.15
C ILE A 71 -4.67 -6.06 -4.83
N ASN A 72 -4.28 -6.27 -3.56
CA ASN A 72 -3.62 -7.50 -3.14
C ASN A 72 -4.52 -8.71 -3.36
N ALA A 73 -5.79 -8.60 -3.05
CA ALA A 73 -6.75 -9.69 -3.22
C ALA A 73 -6.94 -10.01 -4.71
N GLU A 74 -7.02 -8.99 -5.55
CA GLU A 74 -7.15 -9.20 -6.99
C GLU A 74 -5.91 -9.88 -7.57
N ALA A 75 -4.72 -9.46 -7.15
CA ALA A 75 -3.48 -10.08 -7.61
C ALA A 75 -3.40 -11.55 -7.19
N GLU A 76 -3.83 -11.86 -5.96
CA GLU A 76 -3.85 -13.21 -5.46
C GLU A 76 -4.82 -14.10 -6.26
N GLN A 77 -6.00 -13.58 -6.55
CA GLN A 77 -6.96 -14.32 -7.37
C GLN A 77 -6.46 -14.55 -8.78
N GLN A 78 -5.82 -13.54 -9.36
CA GLN A 78 -5.25 -13.66 -10.69
C GLN A 78 -4.17 -14.76 -10.71
N ALA A 79 -3.30 -14.80 -9.71
CA ALA A 79 -2.28 -15.82 -9.62
C ALA A 79 -2.89 -17.22 -9.51
N LYS A 80 -3.97 -17.37 -8.75
CA LYS A 80 -4.67 -18.63 -8.62
C LYS A 80 -5.29 -19.09 -9.94
N ARG A 81 -5.90 -18.15 -10.67
CA ARG A 81 -6.48 -18.47 -11.99
C ARG A 81 -5.42 -18.93 -12.98
N GLU A 82 -4.28 -18.25 -12.98
CA GLU A 82 -3.18 -18.61 -13.87
C GLU A 82 -2.61 -19.97 -13.51
N ALA A 83 -2.46 -20.27 -12.24
CA ALA A 83 -1.98 -21.57 -11.79
C ALA A 83 -2.95 -22.68 -12.20
N GLN A 84 -4.26 -22.44 -12.08
CA GLN A 84 -5.25 -23.42 -12.46
C GLN A 84 -5.29 -23.64 -13.98
N ALA A 85 -5.19 -22.58 -14.73
CA ALA A 85 -5.14 -22.70 -16.20
C ALA A 85 -3.92 -23.50 -16.64
N GLY A 86 -2.77 -23.31 -15.98
CA GLY A 86 -1.59 -24.08 -16.26
C GLY A 86 -1.77 -25.57 -15.95
N ARG A 87 -2.45 -25.88 -14.85
CA ARG A 87 -2.75 -27.28 -14.50
C ARG A 87 -3.68 -27.93 -15.53
N ASP A 88 -4.71 -27.18 -15.93
CA ASP A 88 -5.66 -27.71 -16.91
C ASP A 88 -4.95 -28.00 -18.22
N GLN A 89 -4.08 -27.13 -18.67
CA GLN A 89 -3.28 -27.37 -19.85
C GLN A 89 -2.39 -28.59 -19.69
N GLY A 90 -1.75 -28.72 -18.53
CA GLY A 90 -0.91 -29.87 -18.24
C GLY A 90 -1.68 -31.19 -18.25
N ALA A 91 -2.93 -31.15 -17.82
CA ALA A 91 -3.78 -32.34 -17.77
C ALA A 91 -4.17 -32.85 -19.15
N LEU A 92 -4.11 -32.01 -20.17
CA LEU A 92 -4.43 -32.40 -21.53
C LEU A 92 -3.32 -33.19 -22.21
N TRP A 93 -2.14 -33.19 -21.67
CA TRP A 93 -1.00 -33.89 -22.22
C TRP A 93 -0.78 -35.23 -21.54
#